data_a91696bb7d6f971866c3e354ceac7eb5
#
_entry.id   a91696bb7d6f971866c3e354ceac7eb5
#
_cell.length_a   1.000
_cell.length_b   1.000
_cell.length_c   1.000
_cell.angle_alpha   90.00
_cell.angle_beta   90.00
_cell.angle_gamma   90.00
#
_symmetry.space_group_name_H-M   'P 1'
#
loop_
_entity.id
_entity.type
_entity.pdbx_description
1 polymer ?
#
loop_
_entity_poly.entity_id
_entity_poly.type
_entity_poly.pdbx_seq_one_letter_code
_entity_poly.pdbx_strand_id
1 'polypeptide(L)'
;AKNCPEIYRTYLSTDDERLMKLAKENGIEIILRPPELCTDEALGEDVYVHAYNYVKKSINKHKIEIIVLLMCNAVTITSDTISKGIKVLRENPDYDSAVTVSIYNMWSPLRARKIDKDGFLQPFIPFEVFGDPKKLSCDRDSQGDVLFADMGVSIVRARCLENIKNGLLPQRWMGKKILPVHNWAG
;
A
#
# COMPACT_ATOMS: atom_id res chain seq x y z
N ALA A 1 -6.51 -4.53 13.21
CA ALA A 1 -7.72 -3.79 12.86
C ALA A 1 -8.72 -3.73 14.03
N LYS A 2 -9.16 -4.86 14.60
CA LYS A 2 -10.21 -4.92 15.63
C LYS A 2 -9.94 -4.07 16.87
N ASN A 3 -8.68 -3.86 17.25
CA ASN A 3 -8.27 -3.05 18.40
C ASN A 3 -8.10 -1.56 18.05
N CYS A 4 -8.40 -1.16 16.82
CA CYS A 4 -8.36 0.22 16.37
C CYS A 4 -9.77 0.82 16.48
N PRO A 5 -10.01 1.81 17.36
CA PRO A 5 -11.35 2.33 17.62
C PRO A 5 -11.97 3.07 16.43
N GLU A 6 -11.15 3.54 15.49
CA GLU A 6 -11.61 4.23 14.29
C GLU A 6 -12.12 3.26 13.20
N ILE A 7 -11.89 1.95 13.35
CA ILE A 7 -12.34 0.95 12.39
C ILE A 7 -13.79 0.54 12.66
N TYR A 8 -14.68 0.93 11.77
CA TYR A 8 -16.10 0.61 11.88
C TYR A 8 -16.41 -0.88 11.62
N ARG A 9 -15.79 -1.46 10.54
CA ARG A 9 -15.94 -2.87 10.18
C ARG A 9 -14.66 -3.41 9.56
N THR A 10 -14.42 -4.70 9.76
CA THR A 10 -13.27 -5.42 9.18
C THR A 10 -13.79 -6.52 8.28
N TYR A 11 -13.20 -6.61 7.08
CA TYR A 11 -13.53 -7.60 6.07
C TYR A 11 -12.28 -8.38 5.66
N LEU A 12 -12.47 -9.65 5.35
CA LEU A 12 -11.46 -10.49 4.72
C LEU A 12 -11.92 -10.85 3.31
N SER A 13 -11.13 -10.46 2.29
CA SER A 13 -11.35 -10.87 0.91
C SER A 13 -10.51 -12.12 0.62
N THR A 14 -11.17 -13.26 0.41
CA THR A 14 -10.51 -14.56 0.17
C THR A 14 -11.45 -15.53 -0.53
N ASP A 15 -10.89 -16.56 -1.14
CA ASP A 15 -11.53 -17.76 -1.68
C ASP A 15 -11.20 -19.02 -0.84
N ASP A 16 -10.23 -18.94 0.10
CA ASP A 16 -9.81 -20.05 0.94
C ASP A 16 -10.80 -20.29 2.10
N GLU A 17 -11.41 -21.49 2.13
CA GLU A 17 -12.41 -21.88 3.15
C GLU A 17 -11.84 -21.88 4.57
N ARG A 18 -10.55 -22.22 4.75
CA ARG A 18 -9.90 -22.24 6.07
C ARG A 18 -9.77 -20.80 6.61
N LEU A 19 -9.39 -19.86 5.74
CA LEU A 19 -9.31 -18.45 6.10
C LEU A 19 -10.69 -17.87 6.35
N MET A 20 -11.73 -18.28 5.60
CA MET A 20 -13.11 -17.87 5.87
C MET A 20 -13.58 -18.36 7.24
N LYS A 21 -13.27 -19.61 7.63
CA LYS A 21 -13.59 -20.13 8.94
C LYS A 21 -12.93 -19.33 10.05
N LEU A 22 -11.63 -19.08 9.93
CA LEU A 22 -10.86 -18.27 10.88
C LEU A 22 -11.41 -16.85 11.01
N ALA A 23 -11.79 -16.23 9.90
CA ALA A 23 -12.38 -14.90 9.89
C ALA A 23 -13.70 -14.87 10.68
N LYS A 24 -14.59 -15.85 10.44
CA LYS A 24 -15.87 -15.99 11.16
C LYS A 24 -15.67 -16.16 12.67
N GLU A 25 -14.75 -17.03 13.07
CA GLU A 25 -14.39 -17.25 14.48
C GLU A 25 -13.90 -15.97 15.17
N ASN A 26 -13.31 -15.06 14.40
CA ASN A 26 -12.83 -13.78 14.88
C ASN A 26 -13.80 -12.61 14.64
N GLY A 27 -15.04 -12.85 14.19
CA GLY A 27 -16.05 -11.83 13.95
C GLY A 27 -15.66 -10.86 12.82
N ILE A 28 -14.95 -11.35 11.80
CA ILE A 28 -14.55 -10.62 10.58
C ILE A 28 -15.53 -11.01 9.47
N GLU A 29 -16.06 -10.01 8.77
CA GLU A 29 -16.95 -10.24 7.65
C GLU A 29 -16.19 -10.74 6.41
N ILE A 30 -16.80 -11.61 5.61
CA ILE A 30 -16.14 -12.25 4.46
C ILE A 30 -16.64 -11.60 3.18
N ILE A 31 -15.67 -11.30 2.31
CA ILE A 31 -15.91 -10.99 0.91
C ILE A 31 -15.41 -12.19 0.11
N LEU A 32 -16.35 -12.98 -0.43
CA LEU A 32 -15.97 -14.08 -1.32
C LEU A 32 -15.36 -13.49 -2.59
N ARG A 33 -14.11 -13.84 -2.85
CA ARG A 33 -13.39 -13.37 -4.01
C ARG A 33 -13.81 -14.20 -5.23
N PRO A 34 -14.18 -13.57 -6.35
CA PRO A 34 -14.54 -14.31 -7.56
C PRO A 34 -13.29 -14.96 -8.19
N PRO A 35 -13.44 -16.09 -8.91
CA PRO A 35 -12.32 -16.88 -9.41
C PRO A 35 -11.32 -16.11 -10.26
N GLU A 36 -11.78 -15.16 -11.07
CA GLU A 36 -10.93 -14.31 -11.92
C GLU A 36 -10.00 -13.38 -11.13
N LEU A 37 -10.29 -13.14 -9.85
CA LEU A 37 -9.42 -12.36 -8.94
C LEU A 37 -8.60 -13.25 -7.99
N CYS A 38 -8.61 -14.57 -8.21
CA CYS A 38 -7.86 -15.55 -7.41
C CYS A 38 -6.67 -16.15 -8.17
N THR A 39 -6.37 -15.64 -9.38
CA THR A 39 -5.25 -16.10 -10.21
C THR A 39 -3.96 -15.35 -9.87
N ASP A 40 -2.82 -15.91 -10.25
CA ASP A 40 -1.51 -15.30 -10.05
C ASP A 40 -1.32 -14.01 -10.88
N GLU A 41 -2.08 -13.86 -11.96
CA GLU A 41 -2.07 -12.67 -12.82
C GLU A 41 -3.01 -11.56 -12.33
N ALA A 42 -3.90 -11.85 -11.37
CA ALA A 42 -4.85 -10.88 -10.84
C ALA A 42 -4.13 -9.74 -10.12
N LEU A 43 -4.41 -8.50 -10.52
CA LEU A 43 -3.80 -7.33 -9.90
C LEU A 43 -4.44 -7.07 -8.52
N GLY A 44 -3.60 -6.78 -7.53
CA GLY A 44 -4.07 -6.42 -6.19
C GLY A 44 -5.04 -5.25 -6.19
N GLU A 45 -4.87 -4.28 -7.10
CA GLU A 45 -5.77 -3.14 -7.23
C GLU A 45 -7.19 -3.54 -7.66
N ASP A 46 -7.35 -4.57 -8.49
CA ASP A 46 -8.66 -5.08 -8.89
C ASP A 46 -9.37 -5.76 -7.71
N VAL A 47 -8.61 -6.47 -6.89
CA VAL A 47 -9.13 -7.05 -5.63
C VAL A 47 -9.61 -5.95 -4.67
N TYR A 48 -8.86 -4.84 -4.55
CA TYR A 48 -9.25 -3.72 -3.69
C TYR A 48 -10.53 -3.03 -4.19
N VAL A 49 -10.62 -2.81 -5.50
CA VAL A 49 -11.84 -2.23 -6.12
C VAL A 49 -13.05 -3.15 -5.95
N HIS A 50 -12.87 -4.46 -6.15
CA HIS A 50 -13.93 -5.45 -5.91
C HIS A 50 -14.41 -5.39 -4.45
N ALA A 51 -13.48 -5.43 -3.49
CA ALA A 51 -13.80 -5.36 -2.06
C ALA A 51 -14.51 -4.05 -1.70
N TYR A 52 -14.02 -2.92 -2.21
CA TYR A 52 -14.67 -1.62 -2.03
C TYR A 52 -16.12 -1.61 -2.52
N ASN A 53 -16.37 -2.11 -3.72
CA ASN A 53 -17.70 -2.16 -4.31
C ASN A 53 -18.65 -3.07 -3.51
N TYR A 54 -18.15 -4.19 -2.99
CA TYR A 54 -18.89 -5.07 -2.09
C TYR A 54 -19.29 -4.34 -0.81
N VAL A 55 -18.33 -3.72 -0.13
CA VAL A 55 -18.56 -2.98 1.11
C VAL A 55 -19.56 -1.84 0.88
N LYS A 56 -19.39 -1.06 -0.19
CA LYS A 56 -20.29 0.05 -0.55
C LYS A 56 -21.74 -0.40 -0.69
N LYS A 57 -21.97 -1.60 -1.25
CA LYS A 57 -23.30 -2.19 -1.33
C LYS A 57 -23.83 -2.68 0.02
N SER A 58 -22.99 -3.27 0.86
CA SER A 58 -23.37 -3.89 2.14
C SER A 58 -23.74 -2.89 3.22
N ILE A 59 -23.10 -1.72 3.26
CA ILE A 59 -23.31 -0.70 4.31
C ILE A 59 -24.42 0.33 3.98
N ASN A 60 -25.01 0.22 2.81
CA ASN A 60 -26.24 0.80 2.25
C ASN A 60 -26.49 2.32 2.49
N LYS A 61 -26.34 2.86 3.70
CA LYS A 61 -26.67 4.26 4.04
C LYS A 61 -25.44 5.05 4.57
N HIS A 62 -24.35 4.37 4.82
CA HIS A 62 -23.15 5.02 5.35
C HIS A 62 -22.20 5.40 4.25
N LYS A 63 -21.69 6.62 4.32
CA LYS A 63 -20.62 7.06 3.41
C LYS A 63 -19.29 6.46 3.90
N ILE A 64 -18.59 5.77 2.99
CA ILE A 64 -17.22 5.35 3.26
C ILE A 64 -16.30 6.58 3.16
N GLU A 65 -15.68 6.94 4.25
CA GLU A 65 -14.72 8.04 4.31
C GLU A 65 -13.33 7.54 3.91
N ILE A 66 -12.88 6.50 4.61
CA ILE A 66 -11.53 5.95 4.55
C ILE A 66 -11.61 4.43 4.49
N ILE A 67 -10.75 3.83 3.70
CA ILE A 67 -10.51 2.39 3.64
C ILE A 67 -9.11 2.12 4.15
N VAL A 68 -8.97 1.12 5.02
CA VAL A 68 -7.68 0.64 5.51
C VAL A 68 -7.41 -0.70 4.83
N LEU A 69 -6.41 -0.71 3.94
CA LEU A 69 -5.95 -1.91 3.26
C LEU A 69 -4.79 -2.51 4.05
N LEU A 70 -4.96 -3.74 4.49
CA LEU A 70 -3.97 -4.48 5.26
C LEU A 70 -3.48 -5.70 4.48
N MET A 71 -2.18 -5.89 4.47
CA MET A 71 -1.57 -7.12 3.98
C MET A 71 -1.49 -8.14 5.13
N CYS A 72 -2.06 -9.34 4.92
CA CYS A 72 -2.15 -10.35 5.98
C CYS A 72 -0.78 -10.86 6.48
N ASN A 73 0.29 -10.67 5.70
CA ASN A 73 1.67 -11.02 6.04
C ASN A 73 2.44 -9.89 6.75
N ALA A 74 1.87 -8.71 6.89
CA ALA A 74 2.50 -7.57 7.57
C ALA A 74 2.23 -7.63 9.08
N VAL A 75 2.89 -8.55 9.78
CA VAL A 75 2.66 -8.85 11.21
C VAL A 75 3.10 -7.73 12.16
N THR A 76 3.94 -6.80 11.70
CA THR A 76 4.47 -5.68 12.50
C THR A 76 3.51 -4.48 12.60
N ILE A 77 2.41 -4.48 11.84
CA ILE A 77 1.44 -3.39 11.86
C ILE A 77 0.58 -3.46 13.12
N THR A 78 0.61 -2.38 13.90
CA THR A 78 -0.15 -2.22 15.14
C THR A 78 -1.42 -1.40 14.94
N SER A 79 -2.35 -1.45 15.91
CA SER A 79 -3.50 -0.54 15.95
C SER A 79 -3.07 0.93 15.98
N ASP A 80 -1.99 1.25 16.69
CA ASP A 80 -1.47 2.61 16.79
C ASP A 80 -0.97 3.14 15.45
N THR A 81 -0.31 2.30 14.64
CA THR A 81 0.11 2.65 13.29
C THR A 81 -1.10 3.00 12.41
N ILE A 82 -2.17 2.21 12.51
CA ILE A 82 -3.42 2.44 11.77
C ILE A 82 -4.06 3.76 12.23
N SER A 83 -4.26 3.94 13.54
CA SER A 83 -4.87 5.15 14.11
C SER A 83 -4.09 6.41 13.75
N LYS A 84 -2.74 6.35 13.80
CA LYS A 84 -1.87 7.45 13.40
C LYS A 84 -2.08 7.84 11.94
N GLY A 85 -2.12 6.86 11.03
CA GLY A 85 -2.33 7.12 9.61
C GLY A 85 -3.74 7.66 9.31
N ILE A 86 -4.79 7.16 9.98
CA ILE A 86 -6.15 7.70 9.85
C ILE A 86 -6.19 9.16 10.31
N LYS A 87 -5.59 9.47 11.47
CA LYS A 87 -5.52 10.82 12.00
C LYS A 87 -4.83 11.78 11.04
N VAL A 88 -3.62 11.42 10.59
CA VAL A 88 -2.84 12.23 9.65
C VAL A 88 -3.64 12.50 8.37
N LEU A 89 -4.33 11.49 7.83
CA LEU A 89 -5.13 11.66 6.63
C LEU A 89 -6.36 12.54 6.87
N ARG A 90 -7.02 12.46 8.02
CA ARG A 90 -8.16 13.32 8.39
C ARG A 90 -7.75 14.79 8.53
N GLU A 91 -6.60 15.05 9.12
CA GLU A 91 -6.03 16.40 9.26
C GLU A 91 -5.61 17.02 7.92
N ASN A 92 -5.48 16.20 6.87
CA ASN A 92 -5.04 16.62 5.55
C ASN A 92 -6.06 16.22 4.46
N PRO A 93 -7.20 16.92 4.33
CA PRO A 93 -8.31 16.52 3.45
C PRO A 93 -7.96 16.49 1.97
N ASP A 94 -6.97 17.27 1.53
CA ASP A 94 -6.51 17.31 0.13
C ASP A 94 -5.66 16.12 -0.28
N TYR A 95 -5.19 15.31 0.68
CA TYR A 95 -4.40 14.14 0.39
C TYR A 95 -5.26 12.91 0.11
N ASP A 96 -4.75 12.02 -0.70
CA ASP A 96 -5.44 10.82 -1.19
C ASP A 96 -5.27 9.64 -0.24
N SER A 97 -4.07 9.50 0.31
CA SER A 97 -3.73 8.37 1.17
C SER A 97 -2.63 8.70 2.19
N ALA A 98 -2.53 7.84 3.19
CA ALA A 98 -1.41 7.73 4.13
C ALA A 98 -0.93 6.28 4.12
N VAL A 99 0.36 6.06 3.82
CA VAL A 99 0.92 4.74 3.55
C VAL A 99 2.15 4.52 4.41
N THR A 100 2.28 3.31 4.97
CA THR A 100 3.48 2.98 5.73
C THR A 100 4.71 2.95 4.83
N VAL A 101 5.78 3.54 5.35
CA VAL A 101 7.08 3.61 4.67
C VAL A 101 8.19 3.22 5.64
N SER A 102 9.22 2.61 5.09
CA SER A 102 10.46 2.29 5.81
C SER A 102 11.65 2.86 5.07
N ILE A 103 12.72 3.18 5.81
CA ILE A 103 13.95 3.76 5.24
C ILE A 103 14.86 2.64 4.78
N TYR A 104 15.19 2.64 3.49
CA TYR A 104 16.05 1.63 2.86
C TYR A 104 17.18 2.28 2.04
N ASN A 105 18.01 3.10 2.67
CA ASN A 105 19.09 3.83 1.98
C ASN A 105 20.07 2.91 1.25
N MET A 106 20.27 1.67 1.74
CA MET A 106 21.11 0.68 1.08
C MET A 106 20.56 0.29 -0.31
N TRP A 107 19.25 0.35 -0.51
CA TRP A 107 18.55 -0.03 -1.74
C TRP A 107 18.17 1.18 -2.60
N SER A 108 18.95 2.26 -2.50
CA SER A 108 18.75 3.43 -3.36
C SER A 108 18.72 3.02 -4.84
N PRO A 109 17.80 3.56 -5.65
CA PRO A 109 17.75 3.34 -7.10
C PRO A 109 19.06 3.69 -7.81
N LEU A 110 19.86 4.61 -7.24
CA LEU A 110 21.21 4.93 -7.73
C LEU A 110 22.14 3.70 -7.76
N ARG A 111 21.93 2.72 -6.87
CA ARG A 111 22.75 1.51 -6.75
C ARG A 111 22.24 0.35 -7.58
N ALA A 112 21.00 0.42 -8.08
CA ALA A 112 20.40 -0.64 -8.86
C ALA A 112 21.14 -0.84 -10.20
N ARG A 113 21.32 -2.09 -10.58
CA ARG A 113 22.01 -2.48 -11.82
C ARG A 113 21.14 -3.45 -12.61
N LYS A 114 21.35 -3.47 -13.90
CA LYS A 114 20.81 -4.47 -14.84
C LYS A 114 21.94 -5.07 -15.65
N ILE A 115 21.73 -6.26 -16.15
CA ILE A 115 22.67 -6.90 -17.10
C ILE A 115 22.29 -6.45 -18.51
N ASP A 116 23.27 -5.96 -19.26
CA ASP A 116 23.09 -5.61 -20.68
C ASP A 116 23.18 -6.84 -21.59
N LYS A 117 23.01 -6.62 -22.91
CA LYS A 117 23.05 -7.67 -23.93
C LYS A 117 24.40 -8.38 -24.03
N ASP A 118 25.48 -7.75 -23.56
CA ASP A 118 26.86 -8.26 -23.63
C ASP A 118 27.27 -8.90 -22.29
N GLY A 119 26.37 -8.98 -21.31
CA GLY A 119 26.58 -9.63 -20.01
C GLY A 119 27.19 -8.72 -18.92
N PHE A 120 27.32 -7.42 -19.17
CA PHE A 120 27.89 -6.47 -18.23
C PHE A 120 26.86 -5.77 -17.34
N LEU A 121 27.27 -5.41 -16.13
CA LEU A 121 26.44 -4.62 -15.21
C LEU A 121 26.41 -3.16 -15.66
N GLN A 122 25.22 -2.67 -15.92
CA GLN A 122 24.92 -1.27 -16.23
C GLN A 122 24.02 -0.65 -15.18
N PRO A 123 24.00 0.68 -15.04
CA PRO A 123 22.99 1.35 -14.20
C PRO A 123 21.58 0.93 -14.61
N PHE A 124 20.72 0.61 -13.64
CA PHE A 124 19.31 0.33 -13.92
C PHE A 124 18.58 1.59 -14.39
N ILE A 125 18.90 2.72 -13.76
CA ILE A 125 18.46 4.07 -14.14
C ILE A 125 19.71 4.87 -14.54
N PRO A 126 19.71 5.62 -15.65
CA PRO A 126 20.84 6.48 -16.02
C PRO A 126 21.23 7.42 -14.89
N PHE A 127 22.52 7.58 -14.64
CA PHE A 127 23.02 8.39 -13.51
C PHE A 127 22.65 9.86 -13.62
N GLU A 128 22.49 10.37 -14.83
CA GLU A 128 22.09 11.75 -15.11
C GLU A 128 20.72 12.12 -14.50
N VAL A 129 19.85 11.13 -14.27
CA VAL A 129 18.56 11.32 -13.60
C VAL A 129 18.74 11.78 -12.15
N PHE A 130 19.86 11.43 -11.52
CA PHE A 130 20.18 11.78 -10.14
C PHE A 130 21.01 13.09 -10.04
N GLY A 131 21.30 13.74 -11.15
CA GLY A 131 22.11 14.96 -11.21
C GLY A 131 23.40 14.79 -12.00
N ASP A 132 24.41 15.60 -11.69
CA ASP A 132 25.73 15.51 -12.35
C ASP A 132 26.44 14.20 -11.94
N PRO A 133 26.67 13.25 -12.87
CA PRO A 133 27.31 11.98 -12.55
C PRO A 133 28.67 12.10 -11.87
N LYS A 134 29.41 13.20 -12.14
CA LYS A 134 30.73 13.44 -11.54
C LYS A 134 30.69 13.81 -10.07
N LYS A 135 29.51 14.18 -9.57
CA LYS A 135 29.26 14.56 -8.17
C LYS A 135 28.58 13.47 -7.37
N LEU A 136 28.18 12.37 -8.01
CA LEU A 136 27.55 11.25 -7.33
C LEU A 136 28.58 10.52 -6.45
N SER A 137 28.16 10.14 -5.26
CA SER A 137 28.93 9.45 -4.26
C SER A 137 28.44 8.03 -4.01
N CYS A 138 29.31 7.14 -3.55
CA CYS A 138 28.93 5.81 -3.09
C CYS A 138 28.38 5.81 -1.66
N ASP A 139 28.40 6.94 -0.98
CA ASP A 139 27.79 7.10 0.33
C ASP A 139 26.29 6.85 0.25
N ARG A 140 25.78 5.92 1.08
CA ARG A 140 24.39 5.51 1.09
C ARG A 140 23.43 6.63 1.47
N ASP A 141 23.92 7.63 2.20
CA ASP A 141 23.11 8.74 2.70
C ASP A 141 23.24 10.00 1.83
N SER A 142 24.10 9.96 0.78
CA SER A 142 24.36 11.11 -0.09
C SER A 142 23.16 11.61 -0.89
N GLN A 143 22.13 10.81 -1.05
CA GLN A 143 20.89 11.15 -1.77
C GLN A 143 19.70 11.44 -0.83
N GLY A 144 19.97 11.56 0.47
CA GLY A 144 18.92 11.65 1.49
C GLY A 144 18.22 10.31 1.74
N ASP A 145 17.15 10.35 2.52
CA ASP A 145 16.40 9.14 2.86
C ASP A 145 15.67 8.58 1.66
N VAL A 146 15.86 7.29 1.43
CA VAL A 146 15.13 6.50 0.43
C VAL A 146 14.02 5.75 1.14
N LEU A 147 12.79 6.22 0.92
CA LEU A 147 11.60 5.65 1.53
C LEU A 147 10.96 4.65 0.56
N PHE A 148 10.73 3.45 1.05
CA PHE A 148 9.93 2.44 0.35
C PHE A 148 8.56 2.32 1.02
N ALA A 149 7.50 2.33 0.23
CA ALA A 149 6.18 1.90 0.69
C ALA A 149 6.28 0.41 1.03
N ASP A 150 6.27 0.09 2.33
CA ASP A 150 6.47 -1.29 2.82
C ASP A 150 5.22 -2.16 2.69
N MET A 151 4.14 -1.59 2.18
CA MET A 151 2.85 -2.27 1.95
C MET A 151 2.20 -2.85 3.22
N GLY A 152 2.67 -2.50 4.40
CA GLY A 152 2.11 -2.98 5.66
C GLY A 152 0.66 -2.51 5.84
N VAL A 153 0.44 -1.22 5.68
CA VAL A 153 -0.90 -0.62 5.62
C VAL A 153 -0.96 0.54 4.63
N SER A 154 -2.04 0.56 3.85
CA SER A 154 -2.42 1.71 3.02
C SER A 154 -3.78 2.23 3.48
N ILE A 155 -3.81 3.46 3.95
CA ILE A 155 -5.02 4.13 4.43
C ILE A 155 -5.44 5.10 3.34
N VAL A 156 -6.53 4.80 2.64
CA VAL A 156 -6.88 5.49 1.39
C VAL A 156 -8.28 6.09 1.48
N ARG A 157 -8.49 7.23 0.83
CA ARG A 157 -9.84 7.79 0.67
C ARG A 157 -10.63 6.98 -0.36
N ALA A 158 -11.93 6.90 -0.17
CA ALA A 158 -12.84 6.19 -1.06
C ALA A 158 -12.65 6.59 -2.53
N ARG A 159 -12.40 7.88 -2.79
CA ARG A 159 -12.17 8.42 -4.16
C ARG A 159 -11.04 7.73 -4.93
N CYS A 160 -10.02 7.18 -4.22
CA CYS A 160 -8.91 6.48 -4.86
C CYS A 160 -9.36 5.16 -5.50
N LEU A 161 -10.28 4.44 -4.86
CA LEU A 161 -10.84 3.19 -5.39
C LEU A 161 -12.01 3.44 -6.36
N GLU A 162 -12.74 4.53 -6.20
CA GLU A 162 -13.77 4.94 -7.15
C GLU A 162 -13.21 5.36 -8.51
N ASN A 163 -12.02 5.98 -8.49
CA ASN A 163 -11.36 6.54 -9.67
C ASN A 163 -9.93 6.00 -9.80
N ILE A 164 -9.77 4.69 -9.72
CA ILE A 164 -8.47 4.00 -9.64
C ILE A 164 -7.49 4.42 -10.76
N LYS A 165 -8.02 4.69 -11.97
CA LYS A 165 -7.21 5.12 -13.12
C LYS A 165 -6.49 6.46 -12.93
N ASN A 166 -6.94 7.28 -11.98
CA ASN A 166 -6.33 8.58 -11.68
C ASN A 166 -5.09 8.47 -10.77
N GLY A 167 -4.86 7.32 -10.15
CA GLY A 167 -3.72 7.10 -9.27
C GLY A 167 -2.40 6.94 -10.02
N LEU A 168 -1.29 7.10 -9.29
CA LEU A 168 0.07 6.91 -9.82
C LEU A 168 0.41 5.43 -9.96
N LEU A 169 1.06 5.09 -11.07
CA LEU A 169 1.66 3.76 -11.25
C LEU A 169 2.86 3.55 -10.31
N PRO A 170 3.16 2.34 -9.92
CA PRO A 170 2.43 1.09 -10.21
C PRO A 170 1.27 0.80 -9.24
N GLN A 171 1.06 1.63 -8.23
CA GLN A 171 0.17 1.39 -7.09
C GLN A 171 -0.96 2.41 -7.06
N ARG A 172 -1.85 2.34 -8.07
CA ARG A 172 -2.88 3.36 -8.31
C ARG A 172 -3.85 3.58 -7.15
N TRP A 173 -4.08 2.57 -6.30
CA TRP A 173 -4.97 2.72 -5.13
C TRP A 173 -4.50 3.75 -4.10
N MET A 174 -3.23 4.14 -4.14
CA MET A 174 -2.68 5.17 -3.25
C MET A 174 -3.06 6.59 -3.68
N GLY A 175 -3.57 6.78 -4.91
CA GLY A 175 -3.86 8.10 -5.47
C GLY A 175 -2.62 8.84 -5.96
N LYS A 176 -2.60 10.15 -5.81
CA LYS A 176 -1.50 11.04 -6.27
C LYS A 176 -0.80 11.75 -5.13
N LYS A 177 -1.56 12.19 -4.12
CA LYS A 177 -1.04 12.92 -2.95
C LYS A 177 -0.97 11.96 -1.76
N ILE A 178 0.19 11.39 -1.53
CA ILE A 178 0.43 10.30 -0.58
C ILE A 178 1.23 10.84 0.61
N LEU A 179 0.73 10.65 1.83
CA LEU A 179 1.45 10.97 3.07
C LEU A 179 2.23 9.75 3.56
N PRO A 180 3.49 9.93 3.99
CA PRO A 180 4.24 8.85 4.62
C PRO A 180 3.80 8.64 6.08
N VAL A 181 3.67 7.38 6.47
CA VAL A 181 3.56 6.96 7.87
C VAL A 181 4.76 6.08 8.18
N HIS A 182 5.72 6.61 8.93
CA HIS A 182 6.92 5.86 9.22
C HIS A 182 6.62 4.61 10.03
N ASN A 183 7.05 3.46 9.53
CA ASN A 183 6.99 2.16 10.18
C ASN A 183 8.40 1.79 10.67
N TRP A 184 8.59 1.76 12.00
CA TRP A 184 9.88 1.50 12.62
C TRP A 184 10.18 0.01 12.81
N ALA A 185 9.21 -0.84 12.50
CA ALA A 185 9.32 -2.28 12.63
C ALA A 185 9.53 -3.02 11.29
N GLY A 186 9.71 -2.26 10.21
CA GLY A 186 9.95 -2.79 8.86
C GLY A 186 11.40 -2.78 8.45
#